data_0487bb4392f10e81ea4c82a671643e79
#
_entry.id   0487bb4392f10e81ea4c82a671643e79
#
_cell.length_a   1.000
_cell.length_b   1.000
_cell.length_c   1.000
_cell.angle_alpha   90.00
_cell.angle_beta   90.00
_cell.angle_gamma   90.00
#
_symmetry.space_group_name_H-M   'P 1'
#
loop_
_entity.id
_entity.type
_entity.pdbx_description
1 polymer ?
#
loop_
_entity_poly.entity_id
_entity_poly.type
_entity_poly.pdbx_seq_one_letter_code
_entity_poly.pdbx_strand_id
1 'polypeptide(L)'
;MKIVTIGPFPPLRGGISDFHYALFKQLSKNNDVSVINFKKLYPNILFPGKTQYQDKKVNNDNVYSVINPINIFTWFRCKKIIKKINPDKVIISYWHFFFIPVYLYLLKRIKKGNRYILFHNVISHQNKPYERYLLKLLLKHVDYCIVMNSFSKNQIINLNKDKEIINAFHPLYRVDSRSYTKDTAKEALKISNKNVILFFGLIRDYKGLDLLINSVKYLNNRVSDLKVLVVGENYESMSKYYDLIDKANLKDKFLFDLQFVEEHNTAKYFISSDIVVLPYKTASQSGIISLAYNFNRPVVVTDVGGLKEYIVENKTGFIVNPDEKDLSDKINYFFENKLFEEMSLFIKNYKEKFSWNNFEEKINGR
;
A
#
# COMPACT_ATOMS: atom_id res chain seq x y z
N MET A 1 -9.34 -25.24 7.45
CA MET A 1 -10.43 -24.39 7.97
C MET A 1 -11.24 -23.80 6.82
N LYS A 2 -12.52 -23.48 7.06
CA LYS A 2 -13.31 -22.67 6.13
C LYS A 2 -13.13 -21.19 6.46
N ILE A 3 -12.57 -20.44 5.54
CA ILE A 3 -12.28 -19.00 5.74
C ILE A 3 -13.09 -18.19 4.73
N VAL A 4 -13.75 -17.14 5.20
CA VAL A 4 -14.35 -16.13 4.32
C VAL A 4 -13.55 -14.85 4.44
N THR A 5 -13.09 -14.31 3.32
CA THR A 5 -12.47 -12.98 3.25
C THR A 5 -13.44 -12.00 2.59
N ILE A 6 -13.55 -10.78 3.13
CA ILE A 6 -14.47 -9.75 2.64
C ILE A 6 -13.68 -8.48 2.35
N GLY A 7 -13.71 -8.00 1.12
CA GLY A 7 -12.97 -6.79 0.71
C GLY A 7 -12.93 -6.59 -0.79
N PRO A 8 -12.26 -5.52 -1.26
CA PRO A 8 -12.03 -5.33 -2.69
C PRO A 8 -11.14 -6.46 -3.23
N PHE A 9 -11.51 -6.96 -4.39
CA PHE A 9 -10.82 -8.07 -5.06
C PHE A 9 -10.87 -7.85 -6.59
N PRO A 10 -9.97 -8.37 -7.39
CA PRO A 10 -10.06 -8.23 -8.84
C PRO A 10 -11.47 -8.62 -9.37
N PRO A 11 -12.03 -7.90 -10.37
CA PRO A 11 -11.38 -6.90 -11.21
C PRO A 11 -11.33 -5.48 -10.64
N LEU A 12 -11.65 -5.26 -9.37
CA LEU A 12 -11.45 -3.96 -8.73
C LEU A 12 -9.94 -3.67 -8.65
N ARG A 13 -9.53 -2.43 -8.99
CA ARG A 13 -8.12 -2.05 -9.00
C ARG A 13 -7.67 -1.40 -7.69
N GLY A 14 -6.37 -1.44 -7.45
CA GLY A 14 -5.68 -0.74 -6.36
C GLY A 14 -5.05 -1.68 -5.34
N GLY A 15 -4.09 -1.14 -4.58
CA GLY A 15 -3.23 -1.93 -3.69
C GLY A 15 -3.96 -2.80 -2.67
N ILE A 16 -5.16 -2.39 -2.20
CA ILE A 16 -5.96 -3.21 -1.27
C ILE A 16 -6.55 -4.43 -2.00
N SER A 17 -6.98 -4.27 -3.27
CA SER A 17 -7.46 -5.39 -4.09
C SER A 17 -6.34 -6.39 -4.37
N ASP A 18 -5.14 -5.89 -4.70
CA ASP A 18 -3.97 -6.73 -4.97
C ASP A 18 -3.51 -7.45 -3.70
N PHE A 19 -3.52 -6.76 -2.56
CA PHE A 19 -3.26 -7.36 -1.24
C PHE A 19 -4.25 -8.49 -0.94
N HIS A 20 -5.54 -8.24 -1.11
CA HIS A 20 -6.59 -9.22 -0.83
C HIS A 20 -6.49 -10.44 -1.75
N TYR A 21 -6.13 -10.23 -3.02
CA TYR A 21 -5.86 -11.32 -3.94
C TYR A 21 -4.65 -12.16 -3.52
N ALA A 22 -3.57 -11.53 -3.09
CA ALA A 22 -2.40 -12.23 -2.58
C ALA A 22 -2.70 -12.99 -1.27
N LEU A 23 -3.49 -12.39 -0.37
CA LEU A 23 -3.99 -13.03 0.85
C LEU A 23 -4.82 -14.27 0.52
N PHE A 24 -5.77 -14.15 -0.42
CA PHE A 24 -6.56 -15.27 -0.89
C PHE A 24 -5.67 -16.40 -1.40
N LYS A 25 -4.72 -16.10 -2.29
CA LYS A 25 -3.77 -17.11 -2.81
C LYS A 25 -2.96 -17.80 -1.71
N GLN A 26 -2.56 -17.04 -0.69
CA GLN A 26 -1.79 -17.60 0.40
C GLN A 26 -2.64 -18.52 1.27
N LEU A 27 -3.80 -18.04 1.72
CA LEU A 27 -4.68 -18.83 2.59
C LEU A 27 -5.24 -20.08 1.90
N SER A 28 -5.51 -20.02 0.59
CA SER A 28 -6.03 -21.14 -0.20
C SER A 28 -5.06 -22.31 -0.37
N LYS A 29 -3.79 -22.16 0.05
CA LYS A 29 -2.83 -23.30 0.03
C LYS A 29 -3.24 -24.40 1.02
N ASN A 30 -3.77 -24.01 2.18
CA ASN A 30 -4.02 -24.90 3.30
C ASN A 30 -5.46 -24.82 3.83
N ASN A 31 -6.33 -24.01 3.22
CA ASN A 31 -7.69 -23.77 3.69
C ASN A 31 -8.68 -23.73 2.54
N ASP A 32 -9.96 -24.00 2.86
CA ASP A 32 -11.09 -23.73 1.96
C ASP A 32 -11.47 -22.25 2.10
N VAL A 33 -11.08 -21.42 1.11
CA VAL A 33 -11.24 -19.97 1.17
C VAL A 33 -12.26 -19.49 0.17
N SER A 34 -13.23 -18.72 0.66
CA SER A 34 -14.19 -18.01 -0.17
C SER A 34 -14.01 -16.49 -0.04
N VAL A 35 -14.19 -15.79 -1.15
CA VAL A 35 -14.07 -14.31 -1.21
C VAL A 35 -15.46 -13.70 -1.42
N ILE A 36 -15.84 -12.75 -0.57
CA ILE A 36 -17.00 -11.89 -0.81
C ILE A 36 -16.48 -10.51 -1.23
N ASN A 37 -16.58 -10.25 -2.52
CA ASN A 37 -16.06 -9.05 -3.17
C ASN A 37 -17.13 -7.97 -3.31
N PHE A 38 -16.68 -6.74 -3.42
CA PHE A 38 -17.52 -5.63 -3.86
C PHE A 38 -17.76 -5.72 -5.37
N LYS A 39 -19.03 -5.53 -5.77
CA LYS A 39 -19.40 -5.33 -7.18
C LYS A 39 -18.95 -3.94 -7.65
N LYS A 40 -18.98 -2.96 -6.73
CA LYS A 40 -18.57 -1.57 -6.93
C LYS A 40 -18.19 -0.98 -5.59
N LEU A 41 -17.09 -0.19 -5.52
CA LEU A 41 -16.63 0.43 -4.26
C LEU A 41 -17.37 1.74 -3.98
N TYR A 42 -17.38 2.64 -4.97
CA TYR A 42 -17.96 3.97 -4.84
C TYR A 42 -18.94 4.24 -5.98
N PRO A 43 -19.98 5.07 -5.77
CA PRO A 43 -20.72 5.67 -6.88
C PRO A 43 -19.76 6.35 -7.85
N ASN A 44 -20.02 6.30 -9.17
CA ASN A 44 -19.10 6.86 -10.17
C ASN A 44 -18.76 8.32 -9.90
N ILE A 45 -19.73 9.09 -9.43
CA ILE A 45 -19.59 10.52 -9.12
C ILE A 45 -18.63 10.80 -7.94
N LEU A 46 -18.41 9.82 -7.07
CA LEU A 46 -17.53 9.94 -5.89
C LEU A 46 -16.15 9.31 -6.12
N PHE A 47 -15.95 8.66 -7.26
CA PHE A 47 -14.66 8.04 -7.56
C PHE A 47 -13.74 9.05 -8.27
N PRO A 48 -12.59 9.38 -7.69
CA PRO A 48 -11.70 10.43 -8.23
C PRO A 48 -10.87 10.00 -9.44
N GLY A 49 -10.78 8.71 -9.74
CA GLY A 49 -10.00 8.16 -10.86
C GLY A 49 -10.86 7.87 -12.10
N LYS A 50 -10.20 7.49 -13.20
CA LYS A 50 -10.85 7.20 -14.48
C LYS A 50 -11.75 5.95 -14.43
N THR A 51 -11.32 4.89 -13.78
CA THR A 51 -12.07 3.63 -13.61
C THR A 51 -11.73 2.95 -12.29
N GLN A 52 -12.70 2.20 -11.73
CA GLN A 52 -12.49 1.38 -10.53
C GLN A 52 -12.04 -0.03 -10.88
N TYR A 53 -11.93 -0.37 -12.17
CA TYR A 53 -11.67 -1.73 -12.63
C TYR A 53 -10.33 -1.83 -13.35
N GLN A 54 -9.75 -3.02 -13.32
CA GLN A 54 -8.56 -3.44 -14.07
C GLN A 54 -8.91 -4.64 -14.94
N ASP A 55 -8.07 -4.97 -15.92
CA ASP A 55 -8.31 -6.08 -16.85
C ASP A 55 -8.15 -7.46 -16.20
N LYS A 56 -7.47 -7.53 -15.04
CA LYS A 56 -7.27 -8.76 -14.30
C LYS A 56 -8.60 -9.33 -13.80
N LYS A 57 -9.07 -10.40 -14.43
CA LYS A 57 -10.24 -11.18 -14.00
C LYS A 57 -9.76 -12.44 -13.29
N VAL A 58 -10.43 -12.80 -12.20
CA VAL A 58 -10.23 -14.06 -11.49
C VAL A 58 -11.49 -14.90 -11.62
N ASN A 59 -11.42 -15.91 -12.46
CA ASN A 59 -12.50 -16.91 -12.59
C ASN A 59 -12.28 -17.97 -11.51
N ASN A 60 -13.06 -17.92 -10.44
CA ASN A 60 -13.03 -18.89 -9.36
C ASN A 60 -14.42 -18.96 -8.72
N ASP A 61 -14.97 -20.15 -8.58
CA ASP A 61 -16.31 -20.37 -8.07
C ASP A 61 -16.50 -19.95 -6.60
N ASN A 62 -15.39 -19.81 -5.87
CA ASN A 62 -15.39 -19.32 -4.49
C ASN A 62 -15.34 -17.79 -4.39
N VAL A 63 -15.44 -17.05 -5.51
CA VAL A 63 -15.41 -15.58 -5.53
C VAL A 63 -16.79 -15.00 -5.83
N TYR A 64 -17.41 -14.38 -4.84
CA TYR A 64 -18.76 -13.83 -4.90
C TYR A 64 -18.71 -12.29 -4.98
N SER A 65 -18.78 -11.71 -6.18
CA SER A 65 -18.83 -10.24 -6.39
C SER A 65 -20.25 -9.71 -6.20
N VAL A 66 -20.66 -9.48 -4.95
CA VAL A 66 -22.06 -9.19 -4.60
C VAL A 66 -22.28 -7.89 -3.83
N ILE A 67 -21.26 -7.33 -3.11
CA ILE A 67 -21.46 -6.18 -2.24
C ILE A 67 -21.61 -4.89 -3.06
N ASN A 68 -22.67 -4.15 -2.77
CA ASN A 68 -22.77 -2.73 -3.08
C ASN A 68 -22.95 -1.97 -1.76
N PRO A 69 -22.05 -1.03 -1.38
CA PRO A 69 -22.05 -0.39 -0.06
C PRO A 69 -23.31 0.42 0.23
N ILE A 70 -23.99 0.92 -0.79
CA ILE A 70 -25.22 1.73 -0.64
C ILE A 70 -26.51 0.94 -0.85
N ASN A 71 -26.45 -0.31 -1.33
CA ASN A 71 -27.62 -1.14 -1.59
C ASN A 71 -27.75 -2.26 -0.54
N ILE A 72 -28.61 -2.07 0.44
CA ILE A 72 -28.83 -3.02 1.55
C ILE A 72 -29.31 -4.39 1.12
N PHE A 73 -30.02 -4.54 -0.01
CA PHE A 73 -30.45 -5.85 -0.53
C PHE A 73 -29.24 -6.73 -0.87
N THR A 74 -28.12 -6.13 -1.25
CA THR A 74 -26.88 -6.89 -1.50
C THR A 74 -26.27 -7.44 -0.20
N TRP A 75 -26.49 -6.76 0.92
CA TRP A 75 -26.00 -7.19 2.23
C TRP A 75 -26.76 -8.44 2.72
N PHE A 76 -28.05 -8.54 2.41
CA PHE A 76 -28.84 -9.76 2.68
C PHE A 76 -28.31 -10.97 1.90
N ARG A 77 -27.89 -10.75 0.63
CA ARG A 77 -27.27 -11.82 -0.19
C ARG A 77 -25.94 -12.27 0.44
N CYS A 78 -25.09 -11.33 0.87
CA CYS A 78 -23.84 -11.64 1.57
C CYS A 78 -24.08 -12.49 2.83
N LYS A 79 -25.09 -12.10 3.65
CA LYS A 79 -25.50 -12.88 4.83
C LYS A 79 -25.86 -14.32 4.47
N LYS A 80 -26.64 -14.52 3.39
CA LYS A 80 -27.04 -15.88 2.93
C LYS A 80 -25.81 -16.70 2.53
N ILE A 81 -24.84 -16.09 1.82
CA ILE A 81 -23.59 -16.75 1.42
C ILE A 81 -22.79 -17.15 2.65
N ILE A 82 -22.54 -16.22 3.59
CA ILE A 82 -21.80 -16.51 4.83
C ILE A 82 -22.48 -17.63 5.62
N LYS A 83 -23.81 -17.61 5.75
CA LYS A 83 -24.57 -18.66 6.43
C LYS A 83 -24.43 -20.03 5.74
N LYS A 84 -24.44 -20.06 4.39
CA LYS A 84 -24.28 -21.29 3.61
C LYS A 84 -22.88 -21.89 3.78
N ILE A 85 -21.83 -21.05 3.75
CA ILE A 85 -20.44 -21.48 3.91
C ILE A 85 -20.18 -21.94 5.36
N ASN A 86 -20.80 -21.29 6.35
CA ASN A 86 -20.60 -21.50 7.78
C ASN A 86 -19.10 -21.47 8.15
N PRO A 87 -18.41 -20.33 7.99
CA PRO A 87 -16.96 -20.25 8.11
C PRO A 87 -16.48 -20.33 9.56
N ASP A 88 -15.29 -20.91 9.73
CA ASP A 88 -14.54 -20.92 10.99
C ASP A 88 -13.91 -19.55 11.29
N LYS A 89 -13.58 -18.79 10.25
CA LYS A 89 -12.95 -17.47 10.34
C LYS A 89 -13.49 -16.55 9.23
N VAL A 90 -13.80 -15.30 9.61
CA VAL A 90 -14.15 -14.24 8.65
C VAL A 90 -13.20 -13.07 8.83
N ILE A 91 -12.47 -12.73 7.76
CA ILE A 91 -11.51 -11.61 7.73
C ILE A 91 -12.05 -10.51 6.84
N ILE A 92 -12.37 -9.35 7.43
CA ILE A 92 -12.86 -8.18 6.71
C ILE A 92 -11.71 -7.21 6.51
N SER A 93 -11.39 -6.86 5.25
CA SER A 93 -10.46 -5.79 4.92
C SER A 93 -11.11 -4.43 5.15
N TYR A 94 -10.56 -3.64 6.08
CA TYR A 94 -11.04 -2.30 6.40
C TYR A 94 -10.02 -1.23 5.95
N TRP A 95 -10.50 -0.16 5.30
CA TRP A 95 -9.65 0.95 4.87
C TRP A 95 -10.30 2.34 4.95
N HIS A 96 -11.66 2.40 5.07
CA HIS A 96 -12.37 3.67 5.09
C HIS A 96 -13.72 3.56 5.81
N PHE A 97 -14.09 4.57 6.58
CA PHE A 97 -15.32 4.59 7.40
C PHE A 97 -16.62 4.45 6.60
N PHE A 98 -16.63 4.83 5.33
CA PHE A 98 -17.79 4.69 4.43
C PHE A 98 -18.36 3.26 4.39
N PHE A 99 -17.53 2.26 4.61
CA PHE A 99 -17.92 0.86 4.57
C PHE A 99 -18.39 0.31 5.93
N ILE A 100 -18.33 1.10 7.02
CA ILE A 100 -18.70 0.65 8.37
C ILE A 100 -20.15 0.15 8.42
N PRO A 101 -21.16 0.78 7.80
CA PRO A 101 -22.54 0.28 7.86
C PRO A 101 -22.69 -1.16 7.36
N VAL A 102 -22.10 -1.51 6.21
CA VAL A 102 -22.13 -2.88 5.68
C VAL A 102 -21.38 -3.84 6.59
N TYR A 103 -20.22 -3.44 7.13
CA TYR A 103 -19.43 -4.28 8.02
C TYR A 103 -20.16 -4.55 9.35
N LEU A 104 -20.79 -3.54 9.95
CA LEU A 104 -21.62 -3.71 11.15
C LEU A 104 -22.79 -4.67 10.89
N TYR A 105 -23.44 -4.53 9.72
CA TYR A 105 -24.52 -5.43 9.34
C TYR A 105 -24.05 -6.88 9.27
N LEU A 106 -22.88 -7.14 8.67
CA LEU A 106 -22.33 -8.49 8.51
C LEU A 106 -21.79 -9.05 9.83
N LEU A 107 -21.00 -8.29 10.58
CA LEU A 107 -20.37 -8.73 11.84
C LEU A 107 -21.38 -9.17 12.90
N LYS A 108 -22.54 -8.49 12.99
CA LYS A 108 -23.63 -8.88 13.89
C LYS A 108 -24.21 -10.28 13.61
N ARG A 109 -23.86 -10.88 12.46
CA ARG A 109 -24.42 -12.14 11.96
C ARG A 109 -23.39 -13.25 11.84
N ILE A 110 -22.12 -12.93 12.10
CA ILE A 110 -21.02 -13.88 12.19
C ILE A 110 -20.91 -14.34 13.64
N LYS A 111 -20.60 -15.63 13.85
CA LYS A 111 -20.40 -16.20 15.17
C LYS A 111 -19.34 -15.43 15.95
N LYS A 112 -19.56 -15.19 17.24
CA LYS A 112 -18.58 -14.58 18.12
C LYS A 112 -17.34 -15.49 18.22
N GLY A 113 -16.15 -14.89 18.23
CA GLY A 113 -14.87 -15.60 18.18
C GLY A 113 -14.29 -15.75 16.76
N ASN A 114 -15.11 -15.55 15.71
CA ASN A 114 -14.68 -15.74 14.31
C ASN A 114 -14.58 -14.42 13.51
N ARG A 115 -14.67 -13.25 14.16
CA ARG A 115 -14.79 -11.94 13.53
C ARG A 115 -13.47 -11.19 13.57
N TYR A 116 -12.77 -11.19 12.45
CA TYR A 116 -11.48 -10.53 12.26
C TYR A 116 -11.64 -9.30 11.36
N ILE A 117 -10.98 -8.20 11.69
CA ILE A 117 -10.79 -7.07 10.78
C ILE A 117 -9.30 -6.86 10.55
N LEU A 118 -8.91 -6.85 9.27
CA LEU A 118 -7.60 -6.46 8.80
C LEU A 118 -7.62 -4.98 8.42
N PHE A 119 -6.92 -4.16 9.20
CA PHE A 119 -6.87 -2.73 9.02
C PHE A 119 -5.75 -2.32 8.05
N HIS A 120 -6.12 -1.81 6.88
CA HIS A 120 -5.19 -1.14 5.97
C HIS A 120 -4.94 0.31 6.41
N ASN A 121 -5.96 0.99 6.91
CA ASN A 121 -5.90 2.26 7.63
C ASN A 121 -6.91 2.18 8.77
N VAL A 122 -6.57 2.68 9.94
CA VAL A 122 -7.52 2.75 11.07
C VAL A 122 -8.35 4.01 10.97
N ILE A 123 -7.68 5.16 10.88
CA ILE A 123 -8.30 6.47 10.74
C ILE A 123 -7.88 7.06 9.38
N SER A 124 -8.82 7.67 8.66
CA SER A 124 -8.53 8.30 7.38
C SER A 124 -7.60 9.52 7.54
N HIS A 125 -6.88 9.89 6.48
CA HIS A 125 -6.03 11.10 6.48
C HIS A 125 -6.81 12.40 6.78
N GLN A 126 -8.13 12.40 6.56
CA GLN A 126 -8.99 13.55 6.86
C GLN A 126 -9.36 13.66 8.35
N ASN A 127 -9.20 12.58 9.14
CA ASN A 127 -9.40 12.51 10.60
C ASN A 127 -10.71 13.17 11.08
N LYS A 128 -11.83 12.81 10.48
CA LYS A 128 -13.15 13.39 10.82
C LYS A 128 -13.60 12.91 12.22
N PRO A 129 -14.18 13.77 13.09
CA PRO A 129 -14.60 13.37 14.44
C PRO A 129 -15.58 12.20 14.48
N TYR A 130 -16.56 12.17 13.55
CA TYR A 130 -17.55 11.11 13.45
C TYR A 130 -16.93 9.73 13.05
N GLU A 131 -15.78 9.74 12.39
CA GLU A 131 -15.07 8.51 12.02
C GLU A 131 -14.65 7.71 13.25
N ARG A 132 -14.12 8.39 14.27
CA ARG A 132 -13.73 7.76 15.55
C ARG A 132 -14.94 7.14 16.25
N TYR A 133 -16.08 7.82 16.23
CA TYR A 133 -17.32 7.29 16.79
C TYR A 133 -17.78 6.01 16.08
N LEU A 134 -17.82 6.05 14.75
CA LEU A 134 -18.19 4.89 13.93
C LEU A 134 -17.23 3.71 14.11
N LEU A 135 -15.93 3.98 14.22
CA LEU A 135 -14.92 2.96 14.52
C LEU A 135 -15.13 2.33 15.90
N LYS A 136 -15.42 3.13 16.94
CA LYS A 136 -15.76 2.59 18.27
C LYS A 136 -16.97 1.66 18.22
N LEU A 137 -18.00 2.01 17.41
CA LEU A 137 -19.16 1.13 17.21
C LEU A 137 -18.77 -0.16 16.49
N LEU A 138 -17.96 -0.07 15.44
CA LEU A 138 -17.46 -1.24 14.71
C LEU A 138 -16.68 -2.18 15.63
N LEU A 139 -15.75 -1.64 16.41
CA LEU A 139 -14.90 -2.40 17.32
C LEU A 139 -15.68 -3.19 18.38
N LYS A 140 -16.87 -2.75 18.78
CA LYS A 140 -17.74 -3.52 19.69
C LYS A 140 -18.15 -4.88 19.13
N HIS A 141 -18.15 -5.04 17.82
CA HIS A 141 -18.59 -6.26 17.12
C HIS A 141 -17.43 -7.07 16.52
N VAL A 142 -16.19 -6.66 16.73
CA VAL A 142 -14.97 -7.33 16.26
C VAL A 142 -14.39 -8.14 17.40
N ASP A 143 -13.92 -9.35 17.10
CA ASP A 143 -13.20 -10.16 18.09
C ASP A 143 -11.69 -9.87 18.00
N TYR A 144 -11.12 -9.86 16.80
CA TYR A 144 -9.69 -9.67 16.56
C TYR A 144 -9.40 -8.56 15.55
N CYS A 145 -8.48 -7.67 15.92
CA CYS A 145 -7.99 -6.63 15.03
C CYS A 145 -6.60 -7.00 14.49
N ILE A 146 -6.47 -7.19 13.19
CA ILE A 146 -5.17 -7.41 12.54
C ILE A 146 -4.66 -6.05 12.07
N VAL A 147 -3.49 -5.64 12.55
CA VAL A 147 -2.80 -4.40 12.16
C VAL A 147 -1.42 -4.71 11.61
N MET A 148 -0.89 -3.85 10.76
CA MET A 148 0.37 -4.11 10.05
C MET A 148 1.53 -3.21 10.50
N ASN A 149 1.34 -2.42 11.56
CA ASN A 149 2.37 -1.60 12.21
C ASN A 149 1.92 -1.14 13.60
N SER A 150 2.87 -0.66 14.40
CA SER A 150 2.62 -0.19 15.77
C SER A 150 1.82 1.12 15.79
N PHE A 151 1.94 1.97 14.77
CA PHE A 151 1.14 3.19 14.65
C PHE A 151 -0.36 2.84 14.59
N SER A 152 -0.76 1.92 13.72
CA SER A 152 -2.14 1.43 13.63
C SER A 152 -2.59 0.70 14.90
N LYS A 153 -1.68 -0.08 15.55
CA LYS A 153 -1.94 -0.71 16.84
C LYS A 153 -2.32 0.32 17.89
N ASN A 154 -1.54 1.38 18.02
CA ASN A 154 -1.79 2.44 19.00
C ASN A 154 -3.11 3.17 18.73
N GLN A 155 -3.47 3.38 17.46
CA GLN A 155 -4.77 3.95 17.10
C GLN A 155 -5.94 3.06 17.58
N ILE A 156 -5.84 1.72 17.44
CA ILE A 156 -6.88 0.79 17.94
C ILE A 156 -6.94 0.84 19.47
N ILE A 157 -5.80 0.79 20.17
CA ILE A 157 -5.73 0.86 21.65
C ILE A 157 -6.39 2.15 22.16
N ASN A 158 -6.14 3.28 21.50
CA ASN A 158 -6.75 4.57 21.85
C ASN A 158 -8.27 4.62 21.63
N LEU A 159 -8.79 3.79 20.72
CA LEU A 159 -10.22 3.67 20.48
C LEU A 159 -10.90 2.66 21.43
N ASN A 160 -10.22 1.58 21.74
CA ASN A 160 -10.70 0.51 22.63
C ASN A 160 -9.50 -0.30 23.17
N LYS A 161 -9.19 -0.13 24.47
CA LYS A 161 -8.02 -0.74 25.14
C LYS A 161 -8.12 -2.27 25.26
N ASP A 162 -9.35 -2.80 25.32
CA ASP A 162 -9.60 -4.22 25.59
C ASP A 162 -9.63 -5.06 24.29
N LYS A 163 -9.24 -4.48 23.14
CA LYS A 163 -9.25 -5.23 21.89
C LYS A 163 -8.07 -6.16 21.77
N GLU A 164 -8.39 -7.38 21.35
CA GLU A 164 -7.41 -8.36 20.93
C GLU A 164 -6.78 -7.91 19.61
N ILE A 165 -5.47 -7.65 19.64
CA ILE A 165 -4.74 -7.12 18.48
C ILE A 165 -3.67 -8.12 18.05
N ILE A 166 -3.76 -8.53 16.78
CA ILE A 166 -2.72 -9.30 16.09
C ILE A 166 -1.82 -8.30 15.37
N ASN A 167 -0.59 -8.14 15.87
CA ASN A 167 0.40 -7.27 15.25
C ASN A 167 1.14 -8.05 14.17
N ALA A 168 0.75 -7.85 12.93
CA ALA A 168 1.37 -8.41 11.73
C ALA A 168 2.31 -7.37 11.08
N PHE A 169 2.55 -7.50 9.79
CA PHE A 169 3.33 -6.58 8.95
C PHE A 169 2.71 -6.54 7.56
N HIS A 170 3.09 -5.59 6.72
CA HIS A 170 2.70 -5.60 5.32
C HIS A 170 3.59 -6.58 4.54
N PRO A 171 3.05 -7.70 4.02
CA PRO A 171 3.86 -8.68 3.29
C PRO A 171 4.31 -8.14 1.93
N LEU A 172 5.34 -8.78 1.38
CA LEU A 172 5.87 -8.44 0.06
C LEU A 172 4.87 -8.75 -1.05
N TYR A 173 4.81 -7.89 -2.06
CA TYR A 173 4.12 -8.21 -3.29
C TYR A 173 4.92 -9.22 -4.11
N ARG A 174 4.26 -10.21 -4.69
CA ARG A 174 4.89 -11.16 -5.61
C ARG A 174 4.84 -10.57 -7.02
N VAL A 175 5.80 -9.76 -7.36
CA VAL A 175 5.98 -9.22 -8.71
C VAL A 175 7.13 -9.94 -9.40
N ASP A 176 6.96 -10.35 -10.65
CA ASP A 176 8.05 -10.98 -11.41
C ASP A 176 9.12 -9.93 -11.73
N SER A 177 10.32 -10.15 -11.17
CA SER A 177 11.48 -9.27 -11.37
C SER A 177 12.41 -9.73 -12.50
N ARG A 178 12.11 -10.84 -13.16
CA ARG A 178 13.02 -11.47 -14.14
C ARG A 178 12.96 -10.85 -15.54
N SER A 179 11.98 -9.98 -15.80
CA SER A 179 11.74 -9.42 -17.14
C SER A 179 12.77 -8.38 -17.58
N TYR A 180 13.57 -7.81 -16.66
CA TYR A 180 14.50 -6.72 -16.94
C TYR A 180 15.83 -6.88 -16.21
N THR A 181 16.92 -6.48 -16.86
CA THR A 181 18.16 -6.00 -16.25
C THR A 181 18.06 -4.50 -16.00
N LYS A 182 19.01 -3.91 -15.27
CA LYS A 182 19.02 -2.45 -15.04
C LYS A 182 19.15 -1.67 -16.36
N ASP A 183 19.97 -2.17 -17.27
CA ASP A 183 20.21 -1.53 -18.56
C ASP A 183 18.99 -1.62 -19.48
N THR A 184 18.39 -2.81 -19.62
CA THR A 184 17.16 -2.97 -20.43
C THR A 184 15.97 -2.23 -19.85
N ALA A 185 15.88 -2.06 -18.52
CA ALA A 185 14.85 -1.25 -17.86
C ALA A 185 15.05 0.25 -18.16
N LYS A 186 16.28 0.74 -18.13
CA LYS A 186 16.61 2.13 -18.51
C LYS A 186 16.36 2.40 -19.97
N GLU A 187 16.74 1.48 -20.86
CA GLU A 187 16.47 1.56 -22.28
C GLU A 187 14.96 1.64 -22.57
N ALA A 188 14.16 0.78 -21.94
CA ALA A 188 12.70 0.79 -22.07
C ALA A 188 12.06 2.11 -21.61
N LEU A 189 12.71 2.85 -20.71
CA LEU A 189 12.30 4.17 -20.23
C LEU A 189 12.97 5.33 -20.99
N LYS A 190 13.87 5.02 -21.94
CA LYS A 190 14.67 6.01 -22.69
C LYS A 190 15.47 6.96 -21.79
N ILE A 191 16.07 6.40 -20.74
CA ILE A 191 16.94 7.12 -19.81
C ILE A 191 18.33 6.52 -19.80
N SER A 192 19.35 7.35 -19.78
CA SER A 192 20.77 6.95 -19.71
C SER A 192 21.44 7.32 -18.40
N ASN A 193 20.73 8.07 -17.54
CA ASN A 193 21.28 8.61 -16.31
C ASN A 193 21.78 7.50 -15.36
N LYS A 194 22.93 7.78 -14.69
CA LYS A 194 23.53 6.83 -13.73
C LYS A 194 22.80 6.80 -12.40
N ASN A 195 22.33 7.95 -11.94
CA ASN A 195 21.69 8.12 -10.63
C ASN A 195 20.18 8.32 -10.82
N VAL A 196 19.36 7.38 -10.38
CA VAL A 196 17.92 7.38 -10.62
C VAL A 196 17.14 7.27 -9.31
N ILE A 197 16.32 8.28 -9.04
CA ILE A 197 15.35 8.30 -7.93
C ILE A 197 13.98 7.91 -8.48
N LEU A 198 13.24 7.08 -7.73
CA LEU A 198 11.86 6.73 -8.06
C LEU A 198 10.89 7.24 -6.98
N PHE A 199 9.90 8.01 -7.42
CA PHE A 199 8.65 8.26 -6.71
C PHE A 199 7.55 7.45 -7.38
N PHE A 200 6.89 6.55 -6.64
CA PHE A 200 5.93 5.61 -7.21
C PHE A 200 4.59 5.61 -6.46
N GLY A 201 3.49 5.48 -7.20
CA GLY A 201 2.12 5.33 -6.70
C GLY A 201 1.24 6.54 -6.98
N LEU A 202 0.01 6.54 -6.46
CA LEU A 202 -0.95 7.62 -6.70
C LEU A 202 -0.37 8.98 -6.30
N ILE A 203 -0.49 9.98 -7.18
CA ILE A 203 -0.04 11.34 -6.89
C ILE A 203 -1.17 12.07 -6.16
N ARG A 204 -0.91 12.39 -4.89
CA ARG A 204 -1.78 13.14 -3.99
C ARG A 204 -0.93 14.02 -3.07
N ASP A 205 -1.47 15.12 -2.59
CA ASP A 205 -0.74 16.09 -1.78
C ASP A 205 -0.01 15.47 -0.58
N TYR A 206 -0.68 14.58 0.15
CA TYR A 206 -0.09 13.91 1.31
C TYR A 206 1.11 13.01 0.97
N LYS A 207 1.32 12.66 -0.30
CA LYS A 207 2.47 11.89 -0.79
C LYS A 207 3.75 12.71 -0.91
N GLY A 208 3.65 14.05 -0.82
CA GLY A 208 4.78 14.94 -0.71
C GLY A 208 5.65 15.05 -1.96
N LEU A 209 5.05 14.94 -3.16
CA LEU A 209 5.83 15.16 -4.39
C LEU A 209 6.47 16.54 -4.44
N ASP A 210 5.82 17.56 -3.87
CA ASP A 210 6.35 18.91 -3.68
C ASP A 210 7.62 18.91 -2.82
N LEU A 211 7.65 18.13 -1.73
CA LEU A 211 8.81 17.97 -0.88
C LEU A 211 10.00 17.35 -1.66
N LEU A 212 9.75 16.33 -2.47
CA LEU A 212 10.78 15.75 -3.32
C LEU A 212 11.30 16.76 -4.35
N ILE A 213 10.41 17.48 -5.05
CA ILE A 213 10.83 18.47 -6.05
C ILE A 213 11.71 19.53 -5.40
N ASN A 214 11.33 20.03 -4.24
CA ASN A 214 12.13 21.01 -3.52
C ASN A 214 13.48 20.46 -3.06
N SER A 215 13.54 19.19 -2.61
CA SER A 215 14.80 18.55 -2.24
C SER A 215 15.76 18.41 -3.42
N VAL A 216 15.25 18.18 -4.63
CA VAL A 216 16.08 18.07 -5.85
C VAL A 216 16.82 19.36 -6.19
N LYS A 217 16.32 20.53 -5.78
CA LYS A 217 17.07 21.81 -5.92
C LYS A 217 18.44 21.75 -5.24
N TYR A 218 18.50 21.14 -4.04
CA TYR A 218 19.75 20.99 -3.29
C TYR A 218 20.63 19.86 -3.85
N LEU A 219 20.02 18.88 -4.53
CA LEU A 219 20.74 17.75 -5.14
C LEU A 219 21.38 18.13 -6.48
N ASN A 220 20.82 19.08 -7.20
CA ASN A 220 21.17 19.38 -8.60
C ASN A 220 22.67 19.65 -8.83
N ASN A 221 23.33 20.27 -7.84
CA ASN A 221 24.76 20.57 -7.90
C ASN A 221 25.64 19.56 -7.12
N ARG A 222 25.03 18.59 -6.44
CA ARG A 222 25.72 17.60 -5.58
C ARG A 222 25.74 16.20 -6.18
N VAL A 223 24.68 15.84 -6.89
CA VAL A 223 24.55 14.53 -7.54
C VAL A 223 24.55 14.72 -9.06
N SER A 224 25.65 14.32 -9.69
CA SER A 224 25.77 14.39 -11.15
C SER A 224 24.86 13.38 -11.81
N ASP A 225 24.45 13.65 -13.07
CA ASP A 225 23.69 12.73 -13.91
C ASP A 225 22.43 12.14 -13.21
N LEU A 226 21.69 13.01 -12.53
CA LEU A 226 20.50 12.66 -11.76
C LEU A 226 19.25 12.65 -12.64
N LYS A 227 18.41 11.62 -12.47
CA LYS A 227 17.04 11.54 -12.99
C LYS A 227 16.05 11.16 -11.91
N VAL A 228 14.90 11.80 -11.89
CA VAL A 228 13.78 11.52 -11.00
C VAL A 228 12.61 10.99 -11.81
N LEU A 229 12.23 9.76 -11.57
CA LEU A 229 11.05 9.13 -12.15
C LEU A 229 9.85 9.37 -11.24
N VAL A 230 8.81 10.03 -11.74
CA VAL A 230 7.53 10.24 -11.06
C VAL A 230 6.49 9.39 -11.76
N VAL A 231 6.07 8.31 -11.12
CA VAL A 231 5.28 7.25 -11.76
C VAL A 231 4.01 6.98 -10.98
N GLY A 232 2.87 7.10 -11.64
CA GLY A 232 1.56 6.77 -11.09
C GLY A 232 0.46 7.74 -11.45
N GLU A 233 -0.78 7.29 -11.33
CA GLU A 233 -1.96 8.08 -11.69
C GLU A 233 -2.11 9.31 -10.79
N ASN A 234 -2.31 10.47 -11.40
CA ASN A 234 -2.57 11.71 -10.67
C ASN A 234 -4.07 11.84 -10.32
N TYR A 235 -4.35 12.13 -9.05
CA TYR A 235 -5.70 12.36 -8.53
C TYR A 235 -5.95 13.83 -8.20
N GLU A 236 -5.02 14.70 -8.58
CA GLU A 236 -5.10 16.15 -8.40
C GLU A 236 -4.40 16.86 -9.57
N SER A 237 -4.55 18.19 -9.68
CA SER A 237 -3.87 18.96 -10.72
C SER A 237 -2.36 18.89 -10.56
N MET A 238 -1.67 18.67 -11.68
CA MET A 238 -0.21 18.63 -11.76
C MET A 238 0.43 20.04 -11.87
N SER A 239 -0.37 21.09 -12.10
CA SER A 239 0.14 22.45 -12.38
C SER A 239 1.10 22.95 -11.31
N LYS A 240 0.73 22.79 -10.01
CA LYS A 240 1.60 23.22 -8.90
C LYS A 240 2.99 22.56 -8.92
N TYR A 241 3.07 21.29 -9.36
CA TYR A 241 4.34 20.56 -9.44
C TYR A 241 5.18 21.00 -10.62
N TYR A 242 4.54 21.22 -11.78
CA TYR A 242 5.24 21.77 -12.96
C TYR A 242 5.76 23.18 -12.68
N ASP A 243 4.97 24.05 -12.02
CA ASP A 243 5.39 25.38 -11.63
C ASP A 243 6.63 25.37 -10.70
N LEU A 244 6.68 24.41 -9.74
CA LEU A 244 7.83 24.23 -8.86
C LEU A 244 9.09 23.81 -9.65
N ILE A 245 8.93 22.89 -10.59
CA ILE A 245 10.02 22.40 -11.46
C ILE A 245 10.54 23.50 -12.36
N ASP A 246 9.64 24.27 -12.97
CA ASP A 246 9.98 25.37 -13.89
C ASP A 246 10.72 26.49 -13.16
N LYS A 247 10.22 26.93 -12.01
CA LYS A 247 10.87 27.94 -11.16
C LYS A 247 12.26 27.52 -10.69
N ALA A 248 12.50 26.22 -10.57
CA ALA A 248 13.78 25.67 -10.14
C ALA A 248 14.73 25.30 -11.31
N ASN A 249 14.28 25.45 -12.58
CA ASN A 249 15.02 25.01 -13.78
C ASN A 249 15.41 23.52 -13.74
N LEU A 250 14.47 22.64 -13.34
CA LEU A 250 14.71 21.20 -13.14
C LEU A 250 14.00 20.30 -14.17
N LYS A 251 13.49 20.86 -15.29
CA LYS A 251 12.72 20.09 -16.31
C LYS A 251 13.47 18.86 -16.82
N ASP A 252 14.76 19.01 -17.06
CA ASP A 252 15.63 17.95 -17.56
C ASP A 252 15.84 16.81 -16.54
N LYS A 253 15.62 17.07 -15.25
CA LYS A 253 15.78 16.08 -14.16
C LYS A 253 14.56 15.16 -13.98
N PHE A 254 13.38 15.59 -14.38
CA PHE A 254 12.15 14.84 -14.13
C PHE A 254 11.66 14.10 -15.36
N LEU A 255 11.17 12.86 -15.15
CA LEU A 255 10.40 12.08 -16.13
C LEU A 255 9.10 11.65 -15.48
N PHE A 256 7.97 11.99 -16.09
CA PHE A 256 6.63 11.69 -15.60
C PHE A 256 5.98 10.57 -16.39
N ASP A 257 5.41 9.59 -15.71
CA ASP A 257 4.47 8.62 -16.28
C ASP A 257 3.19 8.64 -15.43
N LEU A 258 2.22 9.46 -15.83
CA LEU A 258 1.04 9.83 -15.05
C LEU A 258 -0.15 8.91 -15.34
N GLN A 259 0.10 7.62 -15.41
CA GLN A 259 -0.94 6.62 -15.62
C GLN A 259 -0.92 5.56 -14.53
N PHE A 260 -2.00 4.81 -14.41
CA PHE A 260 -2.02 3.63 -13.56
C PHE A 260 -1.07 2.58 -14.14
N VAL A 261 -0.11 2.15 -13.33
CA VAL A 261 0.86 1.13 -13.72
C VAL A 261 0.36 -0.24 -13.29
N GLU A 262 0.11 -1.10 -14.26
CA GLU A 262 -0.24 -2.49 -13.99
C GLU A 262 0.95 -3.30 -13.44
N GLU A 263 0.63 -4.37 -12.72
CA GLU A 263 1.61 -5.21 -12.01
C GLU A 263 2.79 -5.63 -12.90
N HIS A 264 2.50 -6.08 -14.13
CA HIS A 264 3.53 -6.56 -15.07
C HIS A 264 4.47 -5.46 -15.60
N ASN A 265 4.04 -4.20 -15.58
CA ASN A 265 4.83 -3.05 -16.03
C ASN A 265 5.63 -2.40 -14.89
N THR A 266 5.41 -2.81 -13.64
CA THR A 266 6.02 -2.21 -12.45
C THR A 266 7.53 -2.43 -12.41
N ALA A 267 8.00 -3.60 -12.84
CA ALA A 267 9.39 -4.02 -12.74
C ALA A 267 10.37 -3.03 -13.39
N LYS A 268 10.06 -2.49 -14.59
CA LYS A 268 10.97 -1.57 -15.30
C LYS A 268 11.32 -0.31 -14.50
N TYR A 269 10.36 0.25 -13.73
CA TYR A 269 10.59 1.46 -12.94
C TYR A 269 11.46 1.20 -11.71
N PHE A 270 11.17 0.11 -10.99
CA PHE A 270 11.96 -0.23 -9.81
C PHE A 270 13.36 -0.72 -10.19
N ILE A 271 13.50 -1.53 -11.23
CA ILE A 271 14.80 -2.07 -11.66
C ILE A 271 15.70 -0.96 -12.24
N SER A 272 15.15 0.02 -12.94
CA SER A 272 15.91 1.16 -13.45
C SER A 272 16.38 2.13 -12.37
N SER A 273 15.72 2.14 -11.20
CA SER A 273 16.02 3.08 -10.11
C SER A 273 17.11 2.56 -9.18
N ASP A 274 17.79 3.48 -8.49
CA ASP A 274 18.77 3.18 -7.44
C ASP A 274 18.14 3.27 -6.05
N ILE A 275 17.21 4.22 -5.85
CA ILE A 275 16.57 4.47 -4.58
C ILE A 275 15.11 4.89 -4.79
N VAL A 276 14.24 4.43 -3.89
CA VAL A 276 12.83 4.80 -3.89
C VAL A 276 12.58 5.81 -2.78
N VAL A 277 11.90 6.91 -3.09
CA VAL A 277 11.66 8.00 -2.13
C VAL A 277 10.17 8.12 -1.84
N LEU A 278 9.82 8.05 -0.54
CA LEU A 278 8.47 8.23 -0.02
C LEU A 278 8.43 9.46 0.89
N PRO A 279 8.34 10.67 0.34
CA PRO A 279 8.43 11.92 1.08
C PRO A 279 7.08 12.32 1.68
N TYR A 280 6.37 11.36 2.27
CA TYR A 280 4.99 11.54 2.67
C TYR A 280 4.86 12.56 3.80
N LYS A 281 3.80 13.39 3.73
CA LYS A 281 3.42 14.33 4.81
C LYS A 281 2.65 13.62 5.92
N THR A 282 1.87 12.59 5.53
CA THR A 282 1.14 11.71 6.46
C THR A 282 1.01 10.31 5.87
N ALA A 283 1.12 9.29 6.72
CA ALA A 283 0.89 7.91 6.30
C ALA A 283 0.49 7.04 7.50
N SER A 284 -0.33 6.01 7.27
CA SER A 284 -0.46 4.89 8.21
C SER A 284 0.56 3.82 7.89
N GLN A 285 0.72 3.51 6.61
CA GLN A 285 1.66 2.54 6.04
C GLN A 285 1.82 2.78 4.54
N SER A 286 2.77 2.09 3.90
CA SER A 286 2.90 2.13 2.45
C SER A 286 3.32 0.78 1.86
N GLY A 287 2.49 0.21 0.99
CA GLY A 287 2.85 -0.98 0.21
C GLY A 287 4.01 -0.75 -0.77
N ILE A 288 4.38 0.52 -1.01
CA ILE A 288 5.52 0.85 -1.89
C ILE A 288 6.85 0.41 -1.27
N ILE A 289 6.98 0.42 0.07
CA ILE A 289 8.18 -0.11 0.75
C ILE A 289 8.32 -1.60 0.47
N SER A 290 7.24 -2.37 0.63
CA SER A 290 7.23 -3.80 0.32
C SER A 290 7.53 -4.07 -1.15
N LEU A 291 7.03 -3.21 -2.03
CA LEU A 291 7.30 -3.30 -3.47
C LEU A 291 8.76 -2.98 -3.78
N ALA A 292 9.35 -1.93 -3.18
CA ALA A 292 10.76 -1.59 -3.31
C ALA A 292 11.67 -2.74 -2.85
N TYR A 293 11.35 -3.34 -1.70
CA TYR A 293 12.11 -4.48 -1.19
C TYR A 293 11.98 -5.73 -2.07
N ASN A 294 10.84 -5.94 -2.73
CA ASN A 294 10.72 -7.02 -3.70
C ASN A 294 11.78 -6.93 -4.79
N PHE A 295 12.10 -5.70 -5.23
CA PHE A 295 13.15 -5.41 -6.21
C PHE A 295 14.52 -5.09 -5.60
N ASN A 296 14.73 -5.34 -4.30
CA ASN A 296 15.95 -5.03 -3.56
C ASN A 296 16.36 -3.54 -3.65
N ARG A 297 15.39 -2.62 -3.67
CA ARG A 297 15.66 -1.19 -3.75
C ARG A 297 15.64 -0.56 -2.35
N PRO A 298 16.72 0.15 -1.98
CA PRO A 298 16.73 1.00 -0.79
C PRO A 298 15.64 2.06 -0.85
N VAL A 299 15.18 2.50 0.33
CA VAL A 299 14.11 3.50 0.41
C VAL A 299 14.51 4.67 1.30
N VAL A 300 14.05 5.88 0.96
CA VAL A 300 14.06 7.03 1.89
C VAL A 300 12.61 7.31 2.25
N VAL A 301 12.33 7.35 3.54
CA VAL A 301 10.98 7.64 4.04
C VAL A 301 11.02 8.81 5.01
N THR A 302 9.98 9.63 5.01
CA THR A 302 9.77 10.62 6.07
C THR A 302 9.31 9.92 7.36
N ASP A 303 9.68 10.46 8.53
CA ASP A 303 9.26 9.94 9.85
C ASP A 303 7.79 10.30 10.14
N VAL A 304 6.89 9.66 9.40
CA VAL A 304 5.45 9.82 9.55
C VAL A 304 4.75 8.47 9.68
N GLY A 305 3.82 8.38 10.62
CA GLY A 305 3.00 7.18 10.84
C GLY A 305 3.83 5.92 11.10
N GLY A 306 3.54 4.85 10.37
CA GLY A 306 4.20 3.55 10.52
C GLY A 306 5.30 3.28 9.48
N LEU A 307 5.72 4.27 8.65
CA LEU A 307 6.69 4.03 7.58
C LEU A 307 8.04 3.56 8.11
N LYS A 308 8.53 4.20 9.17
CA LYS A 308 9.85 3.91 9.76
C LYS A 308 9.99 2.48 10.30
N GLU A 309 8.90 1.82 10.65
CA GLU A 309 8.92 0.47 11.22
C GLU A 309 9.45 -0.60 10.24
N TYR A 310 9.47 -0.28 8.96
CA TYR A 310 9.99 -1.16 7.91
C TYR A 310 11.47 -0.89 7.59
N ILE A 311 12.03 0.21 8.10
CA ILE A 311 13.37 0.66 7.75
C ILE A 311 14.38 0.20 8.81
N VAL A 312 15.45 -0.41 8.36
CA VAL A 312 16.68 -0.58 9.13
C VAL A 312 17.63 0.52 8.66
N GLU A 313 17.79 1.54 9.50
CA GLU A 313 18.58 2.74 9.20
C GLU A 313 19.98 2.38 8.69
N ASN A 314 20.43 3.01 7.61
CA ASN A 314 21.69 2.78 6.91
C ASN A 314 21.87 1.36 6.32
N LYS A 315 20.86 0.48 6.37
CA LYS A 315 20.94 -0.89 5.80
C LYS A 315 19.85 -1.15 4.75
N THR A 316 18.62 -0.69 4.97
CA THR A 316 17.56 -0.83 3.99
C THR A 316 17.12 0.52 3.42
N GLY A 317 17.64 1.61 3.97
CA GLY A 317 17.30 2.96 3.59
C GLY A 317 17.52 3.95 4.72
N PHE A 318 16.79 5.08 4.64
CA PHE A 318 16.92 6.19 5.56
C PHE A 318 15.56 6.68 6.04
N ILE A 319 15.54 7.18 7.29
CA ILE A 319 14.40 7.88 7.89
C ILE A 319 14.80 9.35 7.99
N VAL A 320 13.96 10.24 7.46
CA VAL A 320 14.21 11.69 7.44
C VAL A 320 13.03 12.44 8.03
N ASN A 321 13.27 13.63 8.54
CA ASN A 321 12.19 14.54 8.85
C ASN A 321 11.46 14.95 7.54
N PRO A 322 10.18 15.35 7.58
CA PRO A 322 9.47 15.86 6.39
C PRO A 322 9.97 17.27 6.04
N ASP A 323 11.25 17.35 5.75
CA ASP A 323 12.03 18.56 5.42
C ASP A 323 12.84 18.33 4.14
N GLU A 324 12.86 19.33 3.26
CA GLU A 324 13.48 19.23 1.94
C GLU A 324 15.00 19.12 1.99
N LYS A 325 15.63 19.72 2.98
CA LYS A 325 17.08 19.70 3.16
C LYS A 325 17.53 18.36 3.75
N ASP A 326 16.84 17.87 4.80
CA ASP A 326 17.12 16.56 5.40
C ASP A 326 16.96 15.44 4.37
N LEU A 327 15.88 15.49 3.57
CA LEU A 327 15.67 14.57 2.46
C LEU A 327 16.80 14.64 1.43
N SER A 328 17.21 15.84 1.03
CA SER A 328 18.31 16.04 0.09
C SER A 328 19.63 15.50 0.65
N ASP A 329 19.96 15.81 1.90
CA ASP A 329 21.21 15.40 2.51
C ASP A 329 21.36 13.88 2.57
N LYS A 330 20.30 13.16 2.90
CA LYS A 330 20.31 11.68 2.93
C LYS A 330 20.40 11.06 1.54
N ILE A 331 19.70 11.63 0.55
CA ILE A 331 19.82 11.17 -0.84
C ILE A 331 21.25 11.43 -1.37
N ASN A 332 21.82 12.60 -1.09
CA ASN A 332 23.21 12.89 -1.46
C ASN A 332 24.18 11.90 -0.82
N TYR A 333 24.05 11.66 0.50
CA TYR A 333 24.86 10.70 1.23
C TYR A 333 24.80 9.30 0.61
N PHE A 334 23.61 8.86 0.17
CA PHE A 334 23.45 7.58 -0.51
C PHE A 334 24.28 7.49 -1.80
N PHE A 335 24.20 8.49 -2.67
CA PHE A 335 24.89 8.48 -3.95
C PHE A 335 26.41 8.70 -3.79
N GLU A 336 26.81 9.64 -2.94
CA GLU A 336 28.20 9.96 -2.66
C GLU A 336 28.99 8.73 -2.13
N ASN A 337 28.38 7.99 -1.22
CA ASN A 337 28.98 6.79 -0.64
C ASN A 337 28.69 5.50 -1.43
N LYS A 338 28.02 5.57 -2.58
CA LYS A 338 27.70 4.45 -3.47
C LYS A 338 27.03 3.26 -2.76
N LEU A 339 26.07 3.54 -1.88
CA LEU A 339 25.49 2.57 -0.95
C LEU A 339 24.51 1.55 -1.60
N PHE A 340 24.24 1.66 -2.88
CA PHE A 340 23.25 0.83 -3.58
C PHE A 340 23.53 -0.67 -3.42
N GLU A 341 24.73 -1.13 -3.73
CA GLU A 341 25.06 -2.57 -3.76
C GLU A 341 24.99 -3.18 -2.36
N GLU A 342 25.55 -2.51 -1.35
CA GLU A 342 25.52 -2.96 0.04
C GLU A 342 24.10 -3.07 0.57
N MET A 343 23.30 -2.01 0.40
CA MET A 343 21.92 -1.99 0.85
C MET A 343 21.04 -2.99 0.09
N SER A 344 21.21 -3.11 -1.23
CA SER A 344 20.49 -4.06 -2.07
C SER A 344 20.75 -5.50 -1.61
N LEU A 345 22.00 -5.84 -1.32
CA LEU A 345 22.39 -7.16 -0.81
C LEU A 345 21.77 -7.43 0.58
N PHE A 346 21.80 -6.43 1.47
CA PHE A 346 21.16 -6.58 2.77
C PHE A 346 19.64 -6.79 2.64
N ILE A 347 18.97 -5.99 1.82
CA ILE A 347 17.53 -6.10 1.59
C ILE A 347 17.16 -7.47 1.04
N LYS A 348 17.97 -8.03 0.15
CA LYS A 348 17.74 -9.37 -0.45
C LYS A 348 17.53 -10.46 0.62
N ASN A 349 18.29 -10.41 1.71
CA ASN A 349 18.17 -11.35 2.82
C ASN A 349 17.10 -10.91 3.83
N TYR A 350 17.05 -9.63 4.12
CA TYR A 350 16.15 -9.05 5.13
C TYR A 350 14.66 -9.18 4.78
N LYS A 351 14.32 -9.07 3.50
CA LYS A 351 12.93 -9.05 3.03
C LYS A 351 12.17 -10.36 3.27
N GLU A 352 12.87 -11.49 3.42
CA GLU A 352 12.24 -12.81 3.63
C GLU A 352 11.37 -12.84 4.89
N LYS A 353 11.69 -12.05 5.90
CA LYS A 353 10.85 -11.92 7.10
C LYS A 353 9.44 -11.38 6.81
N PHE A 354 9.26 -10.66 5.69
CA PHE A 354 7.98 -10.13 5.25
C PHE A 354 7.25 -11.06 4.27
N SER A 355 7.58 -12.35 4.29
CA SER A 355 6.93 -13.34 3.43
C SER A 355 5.45 -13.53 3.78
N TRP A 356 4.66 -13.97 2.80
CA TRP A 356 3.26 -14.31 3.01
C TRP A 356 3.07 -15.50 3.97
N ASN A 357 4.03 -16.43 4.02
CA ASN A 357 4.00 -17.54 4.97
C ASN A 357 4.10 -17.01 6.42
N ASN A 358 5.08 -16.14 6.70
CA ASN A 358 5.23 -15.52 8.01
C ASN A 358 4.01 -14.63 8.38
N PHE A 359 3.39 -13.97 7.38
CA PHE A 359 2.15 -13.23 7.59
C PHE A 359 1.00 -14.16 7.99
N GLU A 360 0.82 -15.28 7.28
CA GLU A 360 -0.21 -16.27 7.58
C GLU A 360 -0.02 -16.87 8.98
N GLU A 361 1.21 -17.23 9.36
CA GLU A 361 1.55 -17.69 10.71
C GLU A 361 1.15 -16.67 11.78
N LYS A 362 1.46 -15.38 11.55
CA LYS A 362 1.08 -14.29 12.47
C LYS A 362 -0.44 -14.18 12.66
N ILE A 363 -1.23 -14.30 11.61
CA ILE A 363 -2.69 -14.17 11.69
C ILE A 363 -3.41 -15.45 12.11
N ASN A 364 -2.72 -16.60 12.05
CA ASN A 364 -3.25 -17.91 12.46
C ASN A 364 -2.67 -18.39 13.81
N GLY A 365 -1.60 -17.80 14.28
CA GLY A 365 -0.81 -18.23 15.46
C GLY A 365 -1.50 -18.08 16.80
N ARG A 366 -2.69 -18.64 16.89
CA ARG A 366 -3.45 -18.89 18.13
C ARG A 366 -4.03 -20.28 18.13
#